data_2e1a17384c1f7a5c6d2e22d1c42c9795
#
_entry.id   2e1a17384c1f7a5c6d2e22d1c42c9795
#
_cell.length_a   1.000
_cell.length_b   1.000
_cell.length_c   1.000
_cell.angle_alpha   90.00
_cell.angle_beta   90.00
_cell.angle_gamma   90.00
#
_symmetry.space_group_name_H-M   'P 1'
#
loop_
_entity.id
_entity.type
_entity.pdbx_description
1 polymer ?
#
loop_
_entity_poly.entity_id
_entity_poly.type
_entity_poly.pdbx_seq_one_letter_code
_entity_poly.pdbx_strand_id
1 'polypeptide(L)'
;MQTHLLRQWLRLAVAAVAVFFAACGDSDGDAATARVESCELERSSIVGGQIASGEETASLRVIVEVSGSGQLNYTATITSGDWLSLSARDFSAAGRQRQGTVDSGENLLFFYYKANASAQSRIATFTIAFDDGSAPYDFELTQLAPNATDNPYDTPKQWPELPAGKEETDYIYAAHYAKMNLKTVRNYSLCFDKKLRVAHWVAYPLHASYIGSLDRSEAWAPDPKIPQQYQPALWLGGYQNGNVYNRGHQIPSKDRTTVEEMNKQTFYASNMTPQRGQFNQNMWAALEAKVRSYVCPDTLNVVTGCYFAHLDESTKDKAGNVCPVPTN
;
A
#
# COMPACT_ATOMS: atom_id res chain seq x y z
N MET A 1 0.25 34.85 15.81
CA MET A 1 0.88 33.60 15.35
C MET A 1 -0.02 32.43 15.68
N GLN A 2 -1.32 32.50 15.33
CA GLN A 2 -2.33 31.48 15.69
C GLN A 2 -3.44 31.30 14.65
N THR A 3 -3.23 31.72 13.41
CA THR A 3 -4.28 31.70 12.37
C THR A 3 -3.97 30.76 11.17
N HIS A 4 -2.85 30.05 11.15
CA HIS A 4 -2.48 29.16 10.04
C HIS A 4 -2.77 27.66 10.29
N LEU A 5 -3.06 27.26 11.52
CA LEU A 5 -3.30 25.85 11.89
C LEU A 5 -4.76 25.39 11.72
N LEU A 6 -5.71 26.30 11.51
CA LEU A 6 -7.14 25.94 11.37
C LEU A 6 -7.59 25.61 9.94
N ARG A 7 -6.78 25.83 8.93
CA ARG A 7 -7.17 25.57 7.53
C ARG A 7 -6.84 24.16 7.01
N GLN A 8 -6.02 23.39 7.70
CA GLN A 8 -5.65 22.03 7.27
C GLN A 8 -6.61 20.93 7.77
N TRP A 9 -7.46 21.21 8.75
CA TRP A 9 -8.37 20.22 9.35
C TRP A 9 -9.77 20.13 8.70
N LEU A 10 -10.07 20.97 7.69
CA LEU A 10 -11.41 21.05 7.10
C LEU A 10 -11.53 20.36 5.72
N ARG A 11 -10.52 19.64 5.25
CA ARG A 11 -10.56 18.96 3.94
C ARG A 11 -10.70 17.43 4.01
N LEU A 12 -10.97 16.85 5.19
CA LEU A 12 -11.05 15.40 5.40
C LEU A 12 -12.46 14.88 5.72
N ALA A 13 -13.52 15.57 5.33
CA ALA A 13 -14.87 15.06 5.53
C ALA A 13 -15.86 15.66 4.52
N VAL A 14 -15.86 15.20 3.28
CA VAL A 14 -17.08 15.23 2.46
C VAL A 14 -17.16 13.90 1.69
N ALA A 15 -17.71 12.87 2.33
CA ALA A 15 -18.31 11.76 1.63
C ALA A 15 -19.69 12.23 1.17
N ALA A 16 -19.86 12.43 -0.14
CA ALA A 16 -21.12 12.83 -0.73
C ALA A 16 -22.13 11.69 -0.64
N VAL A 17 -23.18 11.89 0.12
CA VAL A 17 -24.42 11.11 0.04
C VAL A 17 -25.18 11.56 -1.20
N ALA A 18 -25.16 10.76 -2.25
CA ALA A 18 -26.04 10.96 -3.40
C ALA A 18 -27.46 10.51 -3.06
N VAL A 19 -28.34 11.46 -2.83
CA VAL A 19 -29.80 11.21 -2.74
C VAL A 19 -30.35 11.32 -4.14
N PHE A 20 -30.82 10.21 -4.71
CA PHE A 20 -31.55 10.19 -5.96
C PHE A 20 -32.95 10.72 -5.71
N PHE A 21 -33.25 11.90 -6.22
CA PHE A 21 -34.65 12.31 -6.48
C PHE A 21 -34.99 12.03 -7.96
N ALA A 22 -35.83 11.05 -8.20
CA ALA A 22 -36.48 10.91 -9.49
C ALA A 22 -37.58 11.99 -9.60
N ALA A 23 -37.32 13.01 -10.40
CA ALA A 23 -38.37 13.92 -10.89
C ALA A 23 -38.44 13.79 -12.41
N CYS A 24 -39.53 13.26 -12.91
CA CYS A 24 -39.91 13.38 -14.32
C CYS A 24 -40.25 14.85 -14.61
N GLY A 25 -39.56 15.41 -15.59
CA GLY A 25 -39.85 16.71 -16.14
C GLY A 25 -39.01 16.94 -17.38
N ASP A 26 -39.63 16.91 -18.55
CA ASP A 26 -39.01 17.30 -19.81
C ASP A 26 -38.42 18.72 -19.70
N SER A 27 -37.14 18.86 -19.90
CA SER A 27 -36.52 20.12 -20.33
C SER A 27 -35.18 19.79 -20.98
N ASP A 28 -34.90 20.44 -22.09
CA ASP A 28 -33.66 20.41 -22.85
C ASP A 28 -32.46 20.48 -21.90
N GLY A 29 -31.78 19.33 -21.71
CA GLY A 29 -30.67 19.24 -20.81
C GLY A 29 -29.47 19.96 -21.41
N ASP A 30 -29.11 21.12 -20.86
CA ASP A 30 -27.76 21.63 -20.96
C ASP A 30 -26.82 20.55 -20.46
N ALA A 31 -26.02 19.97 -21.36
CA ALA A 31 -25.00 19.00 -20.97
C ALA A 31 -24.05 19.67 -19.95
N ALA A 32 -23.98 19.10 -18.77
CA ALA A 32 -23.14 19.66 -17.69
C ALA A 32 -21.73 19.90 -18.23
N THR A 33 -21.20 21.10 -18.03
CA THR A 33 -19.86 21.50 -18.43
C THR A 33 -18.82 20.56 -17.76
N ALA A 34 -17.76 20.23 -18.48
CA ALA A 34 -16.68 19.39 -17.95
C ALA A 34 -16.10 19.99 -16.65
N ARG A 35 -15.85 19.15 -15.66
CA ARG A 35 -15.21 19.55 -14.40
C ARG A 35 -14.42 18.39 -13.81
N VAL A 36 -13.36 18.70 -13.08
CA VAL A 36 -12.54 17.71 -12.39
C VAL A 36 -13.27 17.22 -11.12
N GLU A 37 -13.52 15.91 -11.04
CA GLU A 37 -14.09 15.26 -9.86
C GLU A 37 -12.99 14.81 -8.91
N SER A 38 -11.88 14.29 -9.44
CA SER A 38 -10.69 13.94 -8.66
C SER A 38 -9.41 14.09 -9.46
N CYS A 39 -8.33 14.41 -8.77
CA CYS A 39 -6.98 14.45 -9.32
C CYS A 39 -6.05 13.83 -8.27
N GLU A 40 -5.57 12.60 -8.52
CA GLU A 40 -4.89 11.80 -7.52
C GLU A 40 -3.54 11.29 -8.05
N LEU A 41 -2.51 11.39 -7.22
CA LEU A 41 -1.22 10.79 -7.51
C LEU A 41 -1.29 9.27 -7.26
N GLU A 42 -0.89 8.45 -8.23
CA GLU A 42 -0.91 6.98 -8.13
C GLU A 42 -0.19 6.48 -6.87
N ARG A 43 0.89 7.16 -6.47
CA ARG A 43 1.66 6.90 -5.24
C ARG A 43 2.45 8.13 -4.84
N SER A 44 2.47 8.43 -3.55
CA SER A 44 3.22 9.57 -2.99
C SER A 44 4.70 9.25 -2.74
N SER A 45 5.11 7.98 -2.83
CA SER A 45 6.50 7.56 -2.72
C SER A 45 6.88 6.53 -3.77
N ILE A 46 8.12 6.56 -4.22
CA ILE A 46 8.71 5.63 -5.20
C ILE A 46 10.04 5.10 -4.69
N VAL A 47 10.32 3.83 -5.01
CA VAL A 47 11.60 3.20 -4.63
C VAL A 47 12.75 3.84 -5.44
N GLY A 48 13.84 4.16 -4.75
CA GLY A 48 14.89 5.02 -5.28
C GLY A 48 15.81 4.42 -6.33
N GLY A 49 16.05 3.12 -6.28
CA GLY A 49 17.27 2.58 -6.88
C GLY A 49 17.15 1.79 -8.18
N GLN A 50 15.98 1.33 -8.57
CA GLN A 50 15.89 0.46 -9.74
C GLN A 50 14.89 0.97 -10.78
N ILE A 51 15.46 1.57 -11.80
CA ILE A 51 14.86 1.64 -13.13
C ILE A 51 15.25 0.35 -13.84
N ALA A 52 14.33 -0.24 -14.63
CA ALA A 52 14.58 -1.49 -15.32
C ALA A 52 15.91 -1.46 -16.09
N SER A 53 16.62 -2.59 -16.13
CA SER A 53 17.92 -2.68 -16.78
C SER A 53 17.86 -2.19 -18.23
N GLY A 54 18.61 -1.13 -18.56
CA GLY A 54 18.65 -0.50 -19.88
C GLY A 54 17.77 0.74 -20.05
N GLU A 55 16.97 1.13 -19.06
CA GLU A 55 16.19 2.38 -19.09
C GLU A 55 16.85 3.45 -18.21
N GLU A 56 16.85 4.69 -18.67
CA GLU A 56 17.39 5.83 -17.92
C GLU A 56 16.34 6.46 -17.00
N THR A 57 15.05 6.23 -17.29
CA THR A 57 13.92 6.84 -16.58
C THR A 57 12.78 5.82 -16.38
N ALA A 58 12.00 6.04 -15.33
CA ALA A 58 10.73 5.36 -15.10
C ALA A 58 9.60 6.39 -15.01
N SER A 59 8.35 5.94 -15.05
CA SER A 59 7.18 6.82 -14.98
C SER A 59 6.29 6.51 -13.78
N LEU A 60 5.54 7.54 -13.38
CA LEU A 60 4.40 7.45 -12.47
C LEU A 60 3.24 8.24 -13.06
N ARG A 61 2.04 8.03 -12.53
CA ARG A 61 0.82 8.62 -13.08
C ARG A 61 0.11 9.48 -12.06
N VAL A 62 -0.51 10.56 -12.56
CA VAL A 62 -1.62 11.23 -11.89
C VAL A 62 -2.89 10.81 -12.62
N ILE A 63 -3.87 10.36 -11.89
CA ILE A 63 -5.17 9.92 -12.38
C ILE A 63 -6.14 11.09 -12.20
N VAL A 64 -6.77 11.51 -13.29
CA VAL A 64 -7.73 12.62 -13.31
C VAL A 64 -9.07 12.10 -13.77
N GLU A 65 -10.09 12.21 -12.93
CA GLU A 65 -11.47 11.89 -13.26
C GLU A 65 -12.23 13.19 -13.63
N VAL A 66 -12.84 13.21 -14.79
CA VAL A 66 -13.59 14.36 -15.30
C VAL A 66 -15.04 13.97 -15.54
N SER A 67 -15.98 14.70 -14.94
CA SER A 67 -17.42 14.57 -15.20
C SER A 67 -17.89 15.63 -16.20
N GLY A 68 -19.13 15.46 -16.68
CA GLY A 68 -19.73 16.37 -17.66
C GLY A 68 -19.28 16.09 -19.10
N SER A 69 -19.53 17.02 -19.99
CA SER A 69 -19.18 16.92 -21.42
C SER A 69 -18.22 18.02 -21.85
N GLY A 70 -17.28 17.68 -22.74
CA GLY A 70 -16.26 18.59 -23.24
C GLY A 70 -14.85 18.20 -22.79
N GLN A 71 -13.91 19.08 -23.07
CA GLN A 71 -12.50 18.96 -22.69
C GLN A 71 -12.16 20.06 -21.69
N LEU A 72 -11.23 19.76 -20.79
CA LEU A 72 -10.56 20.74 -19.93
C LEU A 72 -9.10 20.89 -20.32
N ASN A 73 -8.61 22.13 -20.36
CA ASN A 73 -7.19 22.38 -20.46
C ASN A 73 -6.54 22.23 -19.09
N TYR A 74 -5.35 21.64 -19.06
CA TYR A 74 -4.53 21.59 -17.86
C TYR A 74 -3.16 22.19 -18.08
N THR A 75 -2.58 22.70 -17.00
CA THR A 75 -1.16 23.07 -16.90
C THR A 75 -0.57 22.33 -15.71
N ALA A 76 0.40 21.43 -15.98
CA ALA A 76 1.20 20.77 -14.96
C ALA A 76 2.54 21.47 -14.83
N THR A 77 2.99 21.77 -13.61
CA THR A 77 4.25 22.47 -13.32
C THR A 77 4.99 21.80 -12.18
N ILE A 78 6.23 21.36 -12.40
CA ILE A 78 7.12 20.86 -11.35
C ILE A 78 7.80 22.05 -10.69
N THR A 79 7.53 22.23 -9.40
CA THR A 79 8.01 23.36 -8.61
C THR A 79 9.35 23.07 -7.93
N SER A 80 9.62 21.79 -7.58
CA SER A 80 10.92 21.35 -7.06
C SER A 80 11.27 19.93 -7.51
N GLY A 81 12.55 19.52 -7.37
CA GLY A 81 13.04 18.19 -7.74
C GLY A 81 13.48 18.12 -9.22
N ASP A 82 14.77 18.26 -9.49
CA ASP A 82 15.41 18.22 -10.82
C ASP A 82 15.45 16.79 -11.42
N TRP A 83 15.09 15.80 -10.65
CA TRP A 83 15.01 14.40 -11.00
C TRP A 83 13.61 13.97 -11.52
N LEU A 84 12.62 14.85 -11.44
CA LEU A 84 11.26 14.69 -11.95
C LEU A 84 11.07 15.52 -13.21
N SER A 85 10.34 14.98 -14.20
CA SER A 85 10.05 15.64 -15.46
C SER A 85 8.68 15.25 -16.01
N LEU A 86 8.09 16.11 -16.83
CA LEU A 86 6.89 15.84 -17.65
C LEU A 86 7.25 15.26 -19.02
N SER A 87 8.54 15.06 -19.30
CA SER A 87 9.08 14.46 -20.51
C SER A 87 10.00 13.29 -20.16
N ALA A 88 9.88 12.18 -20.87
CA ALA A 88 10.74 11.01 -20.65
C ALA A 88 12.23 11.27 -20.94
N ARG A 89 12.55 12.32 -21.71
CA ARG A 89 13.91 12.59 -22.20
C ARG A 89 14.46 13.96 -21.84
N ASP A 90 13.61 14.87 -21.35
CA ASP A 90 14.01 16.24 -21.06
C ASP A 90 13.79 16.58 -19.59
N PHE A 91 14.87 16.62 -18.82
CA PHE A 91 14.89 17.00 -17.41
C PHE A 91 15.42 18.44 -17.19
N SER A 92 15.50 19.24 -18.26
CA SER A 92 15.79 20.66 -18.16
C SER A 92 14.58 21.47 -17.67
N ALA A 93 14.73 22.77 -17.57
CA ALA A 93 13.63 23.67 -17.23
C ALA A 93 12.42 23.53 -18.18
N ALA A 94 12.64 23.22 -19.46
CA ALA A 94 11.57 23.02 -20.44
C ALA A 94 10.72 21.76 -20.15
N GLY A 95 11.34 20.69 -19.62
CA GLY A 95 10.62 19.48 -19.21
C GLY A 95 9.83 19.61 -17.91
N ARG A 96 9.87 20.77 -17.25
CA ARG A 96 9.19 20.99 -15.95
C ARG A 96 7.79 21.60 -16.06
N GLN A 97 7.36 21.97 -17.25
CA GLN A 97 6.01 22.47 -17.51
C GLN A 97 5.41 21.78 -18.72
N ARG A 98 4.13 21.45 -18.65
CA ARG A 98 3.37 20.86 -19.75
C ARG A 98 1.94 21.35 -19.71
N GLN A 99 1.43 21.70 -20.90
CA GLN A 99 0.02 21.97 -21.14
C GLN A 99 -0.58 20.85 -21.99
N GLY A 100 -1.85 20.60 -21.81
CA GLY A 100 -2.60 19.59 -22.56
C GLY A 100 -4.07 19.65 -22.23
N THR A 101 -4.81 18.65 -22.69
CA THR A 101 -6.25 18.50 -22.46
C THR A 101 -6.56 17.17 -21.78
N VAL A 102 -7.66 17.14 -21.04
CA VAL A 102 -8.28 15.94 -20.50
C VAL A 102 -9.74 15.88 -20.95
N ASP A 103 -10.20 14.67 -21.25
CA ASP A 103 -11.57 14.41 -21.70
C ASP A 103 -12.46 13.92 -20.55
N SER A 104 -13.76 13.85 -20.76
CA SER A 104 -14.69 13.21 -19.82
C SER A 104 -14.27 11.76 -19.53
N GLY A 105 -14.33 11.36 -18.25
CA GLY A 105 -13.87 10.05 -17.74
C GLY A 105 -12.46 10.07 -17.17
N GLU A 106 -11.82 8.89 -17.09
CA GLU A 106 -10.48 8.72 -16.54
C GLU A 106 -9.39 9.16 -17.52
N ASN A 107 -8.48 10.02 -17.07
CA ASN A 107 -7.31 10.48 -17.79
C ASN A 107 -6.04 10.17 -17.02
N LEU A 108 -4.94 9.86 -17.72
CA LEU A 108 -3.65 9.54 -17.12
C LEU A 108 -2.61 10.56 -17.55
N LEU A 109 -2.09 11.32 -16.58
CA LEU A 109 -0.99 12.24 -16.79
C LEU A 109 0.32 11.59 -16.34
N PHE A 110 1.30 11.49 -17.24
CA PHE A 110 2.56 10.81 -16.95
C PHE A 110 3.64 11.79 -16.51
N PHE A 111 4.29 11.45 -15.42
CA PHE A 111 5.51 12.06 -14.90
C PHE A 111 6.65 11.05 -15.00
N TYR A 112 7.84 11.50 -15.32
CA TYR A 112 9.02 10.67 -15.48
C TYR A 112 10.07 11.03 -14.44
N TYR A 113 10.81 10.06 -13.95
CA TYR A 113 11.82 10.28 -12.92
C TYR A 113 13.10 9.49 -13.20
N LYS A 114 14.24 10.06 -12.78
CA LYS A 114 15.54 9.39 -12.78
C LYS A 114 15.74 8.59 -11.52
N ALA A 115 16.56 7.52 -11.59
CA ALA A 115 16.96 6.77 -10.41
C ALA A 115 17.59 7.70 -9.35
N ASN A 116 17.33 7.40 -8.08
CA ASN A 116 18.03 8.06 -6.99
C ASN A 116 19.32 7.30 -6.69
N ALA A 117 20.45 7.85 -7.08
CA ALA A 117 21.78 7.29 -6.80
C ALA A 117 22.37 7.77 -5.46
N SER A 118 21.67 8.68 -4.76
CA SER A 118 22.14 9.20 -3.47
C SER A 118 21.77 8.25 -2.32
N ALA A 119 22.53 8.32 -1.22
CA ALA A 119 22.22 7.57 -0.01
C ALA A 119 21.02 8.12 0.79
N GLN A 120 20.37 9.19 0.30
CA GLN A 120 19.27 9.86 0.98
C GLN A 120 18.03 9.89 0.11
N SER A 121 16.86 9.81 0.74
CA SER A 121 15.57 10.09 0.08
C SER A 121 15.49 11.55 -0.34
N ARG A 122 14.72 11.83 -1.41
CA ARG A 122 14.55 13.17 -1.94
C ARG A 122 13.10 13.45 -2.28
N ILE A 123 12.71 14.73 -2.27
CA ILE A 123 11.34 15.16 -2.48
C ILE A 123 11.25 16.03 -3.74
N ALA A 124 10.17 15.86 -4.48
CA ALA A 124 9.76 16.76 -5.56
C ALA A 124 8.34 17.25 -5.27
N THR A 125 8.07 18.48 -5.65
CA THR A 125 6.73 19.08 -5.60
C THR A 125 6.28 19.53 -6.98
N PHE A 126 4.98 19.38 -7.27
CA PHE A 126 4.39 19.82 -8.52
C PHE A 126 2.92 20.17 -8.35
N THR A 127 2.40 20.96 -9.27
CA THR A 127 1.00 21.41 -9.28
C THR A 127 0.34 21.04 -10.62
N ILE A 128 -0.95 20.82 -10.61
CA ILE A 128 -1.78 20.67 -11.81
C ILE A 128 -2.99 21.58 -11.66
N ALA A 129 -3.13 22.52 -12.59
CA ALA A 129 -4.25 23.46 -12.68
C ALA A 129 -5.11 23.14 -13.89
N PHE A 130 -6.42 23.25 -13.75
CA PHE A 130 -7.42 23.08 -14.81
C PHE A 130 -8.16 24.39 -15.03
N ASP A 131 -8.76 24.53 -16.22
CA ASP A 131 -9.54 25.72 -16.59
C ASP A 131 -11.03 25.65 -16.21
N ASP A 132 -11.41 24.69 -15.35
CA ASP A 132 -12.76 24.53 -14.79
C ASP A 132 -13.06 25.47 -13.59
N GLY A 133 -12.10 26.32 -13.22
CA GLY A 133 -12.20 27.21 -12.08
C GLY A 133 -11.89 26.57 -10.72
N SER A 134 -11.50 25.31 -10.69
CA SER A 134 -11.03 24.64 -9.46
C SER A 134 -9.68 25.24 -8.99
N ALA A 135 -9.40 25.09 -7.70
CA ALA A 135 -8.06 25.42 -7.20
C ALA A 135 -7.03 24.42 -7.74
N PRO A 136 -5.79 24.84 -7.99
CA PRO A 136 -4.73 23.92 -8.38
C PRO A 136 -4.56 22.77 -7.38
N TYR A 137 -4.26 21.58 -7.89
CA TYR A 137 -3.91 20.40 -7.10
C TYR A 137 -2.42 20.38 -6.85
N ASP A 138 -2.03 20.39 -5.58
CA ASP A 138 -0.64 20.36 -5.14
C ASP A 138 -0.25 18.95 -4.72
N PHE A 139 0.93 18.51 -5.20
CA PHE A 139 1.45 17.17 -4.93
C PHE A 139 2.87 17.22 -4.39
N GLU A 140 3.15 16.31 -3.48
CA GLU A 140 4.49 15.99 -3.02
C GLU A 140 4.80 14.52 -3.35
N LEU A 141 5.96 14.29 -3.96
CA LEU A 141 6.46 12.96 -4.31
C LEU A 141 7.78 12.72 -3.62
N THR A 142 7.85 11.69 -2.79
CA THR A 142 9.10 11.22 -2.19
C THR A 142 9.73 10.14 -3.05
N GLN A 143 11.02 10.31 -3.41
CA GLN A 143 11.81 9.22 -3.95
C GLN A 143 12.79 8.71 -2.89
N LEU A 144 12.63 7.46 -2.49
CA LEU A 144 13.41 6.82 -1.46
C LEU A 144 14.88 6.63 -1.88
N ALA A 145 15.78 6.50 -0.92
CA ALA A 145 17.15 6.08 -1.16
C ALA A 145 17.19 4.67 -1.78
N PRO A 146 18.24 4.31 -2.57
CA PRO A 146 18.33 3.02 -3.26
C PRO A 146 18.23 1.79 -2.35
N ASN A 147 18.68 1.93 -1.12
CA ASN A 147 18.63 0.87 -0.10
C ASN A 147 17.55 1.09 0.95
N ALA A 148 16.69 2.11 0.76
CA ALA A 148 15.54 2.28 1.63
C ALA A 148 14.61 1.09 1.38
N THR A 149 14.44 0.27 2.38
CA THR A 149 13.31 -0.65 2.45
C THR A 149 12.04 0.20 2.49
N ASP A 150 10.93 -0.27 1.95
CA ASP A 150 9.59 0.32 2.17
C ASP A 150 9.27 0.22 3.68
N ASN A 151 9.97 1.02 4.47
CA ASN A 151 9.73 1.06 5.90
C ASN A 151 8.45 1.88 6.12
N PRO A 152 7.38 1.27 6.64
CA PRO A 152 6.13 1.97 6.88
C PRO A 152 6.27 3.14 7.88
N TYR A 153 7.42 3.26 8.55
CA TYR A 153 7.72 4.38 9.47
C TYR A 153 8.47 5.54 8.80
N ASP A 154 9.00 5.35 7.57
CA ASP A 154 9.68 6.41 6.81
C ASP A 154 8.69 7.31 6.06
N THR A 155 7.43 6.89 5.93
CA THR A 155 6.32 7.70 5.42
C THR A 155 5.57 8.36 6.58
N PRO A 156 5.03 9.58 6.41
CA PRO A 156 4.13 10.16 7.41
C PRO A 156 3.06 9.12 7.78
N LYS A 157 2.81 8.93 9.07
CA LYS A 157 1.88 7.93 9.61
C LYS A 157 0.48 8.09 8.99
N GLN A 158 0.27 7.45 7.85
CA GLN A 158 -1.02 7.42 7.18
C GLN A 158 -1.88 6.23 7.63
N TRP A 159 -1.27 5.27 8.34
CA TRP A 159 -1.94 4.05 8.77
C TRP A 159 -2.02 4.00 10.29
N PRO A 160 -3.21 4.27 10.85
CA PRO A 160 -3.38 4.44 12.30
C PRO A 160 -3.12 3.16 13.10
N GLU A 161 -3.18 1.98 12.46
CA GLU A 161 -2.97 0.69 13.11
C GLU A 161 -1.50 0.29 13.29
N LEU A 162 -0.55 1.05 12.71
CA LEU A 162 0.87 0.68 12.86
C LEU A 162 1.33 0.83 14.31
N PRO A 163 1.88 -0.22 14.93
CA PRO A 163 2.56 -0.11 16.21
C PRO A 163 3.73 0.87 16.14
N ALA A 164 4.13 1.42 17.28
CA ALA A 164 5.33 2.27 17.34
C ALA A 164 6.56 1.47 16.91
N GLY A 165 7.36 2.03 16.00
CA GLY A 165 8.61 1.42 15.56
C GLY A 165 9.65 1.42 16.67
N LYS A 166 10.49 0.39 16.66
CA LYS A 166 11.72 0.30 17.44
C LYS A 166 12.89 0.27 16.49
N GLU A 167 13.91 1.07 16.75
CA GLU A 167 15.19 0.96 16.05
C GLU A 167 15.99 -0.19 16.67
N GLU A 168 15.89 -1.36 16.05
CA GLU A 168 16.67 -2.55 16.41
C GLU A 168 17.37 -3.07 15.15
N THR A 169 18.65 -3.41 15.28
CA THR A 169 19.46 -3.88 14.14
C THR A 169 18.96 -5.17 13.50
N ASP A 170 18.19 -5.94 14.27
CA ASP A 170 17.66 -7.24 13.82
C ASP A 170 16.24 -7.15 13.25
N TYR A 171 15.61 -5.98 13.27
CA TYR A 171 14.27 -5.78 12.74
C TYR A 171 14.29 -5.29 11.29
N ILE A 172 13.38 -5.82 10.50
CA ILE A 172 13.08 -5.35 9.15
C ILE A 172 11.61 -4.94 9.13
N TYR A 173 11.35 -3.69 8.79
CA TYR A 173 10.01 -3.19 8.54
C TYR A 173 9.72 -3.28 7.05
N ALA A 174 8.60 -3.86 6.68
CA ALA A 174 8.18 -3.99 5.30
C ALA A 174 6.69 -3.74 5.14
N ALA A 175 6.29 -3.27 3.96
CA ALA A 175 4.90 -3.11 3.57
C ALA A 175 4.67 -3.76 2.20
N HIS A 176 3.55 -4.49 2.08
CA HIS A 176 3.11 -5.14 0.86
C HIS A 176 1.96 -4.40 0.24
N TYR A 177 1.98 -4.30 -1.07
CA TYR A 177 0.98 -3.59 -1.87
C TYR A 177 0.52 -4.49 -3.02
N ALA A 178 -0.70 -4.27 -3.48
CA ALA A 178 -1.24 -4.88 -4.69
C ALA A 178 -2.19 -3.93 -5.40
N LYS A 179 -2.49 -4.19 -6.66
CA LYS A 179 -3.49 -3.43 -7.41
C LYS A 179 -4.88 -3.98 -7.14
N MET A 180 -5.79 -3.10 -6.73
CA MET A 180 -7.20 -3.38 -6.59
C MET A 180 -7.98 -2.25 -7.29
N ASN A 181 -8.81 -2.60 -8.30
CA ASN A 181 -9.54 -1.62 -9.11
C ASN A 181 -8.65 -0.48 -9.63
N LEU A 182 -7.51 -0.84 -10.26
CA LEU A 182 -6.50 0.07 -10.81
C LEU A 182 -5.71 0.90 -9.77
N LYS A 183 -6.11 0.91 -8.51
CA LYS A 183 -5.39 1.60 -7.43
C LYS A 183 -4.39 0.66 -6.77
N THR A 184 -3.18 1.16 -6.50
CA THR A 184 -2.22 0.45 -5.64
C THR A 184 -2.63 0.68 -4.20
N VAL A 185 -3.01 -0.39 -3.51
CA VAL A 185 -3.45 -0.34 -2.11
C VAL A 185 -2.50 -1.16 -1.23
N ARG A 186 -2.33 -0.73 0.01
CA ARG A 186 -1.56 -1.49 0.99
C ARG A 186 -2.30 -2.77 1.36
N ASN A 187 -1.60 -3.89 1.25
CA ASN A 187 -2.10 -5.18 1.70
C ASN A 187 -1.89 -5.35 3.20
N TYR A 188 -0.65 -5.28 3.65
CA TYR A 188 -0.28 -5.29 5.07
C TYR A 188 1.13 -4.74 5.26
N SER A 189 1.46 -4.41 6.51
CA SER A 189 2.79 -4.05 6.96
C SER A 189 3.22 -4.99 8.08
N LEU A 190 4.52 -5.16 8.27
CA LEU A 190 5.05 -6.04 9.30
C LEU A 190 6.38 -5.52 9.88
N CYS A 191 6.66 -5.99 11.10
CA CYS A 191 7.97 -5.91 11.73
C CYS A 191 8.55 -7.32 11.85
N PHE A 192 9.54 -7.65 11.04
CA PHE A 192 10.17 -8.97 10.99
C PHE A 192 11.46 -9.00 11.79
N ASP A 193 11.62 -9.99 12.64
CA ASP A 193 12.84 -10.26 13.40
C ASP A 193 13.70 -11.30 12.68
N LYS A 194 14.92 -10.87 12.27
CA LYS A 194 15.89 -11.72 11.56
C LYS A 194 16.39 -12.89 12.40
N LYS A 195 16.50 -12.70 13.72
CA LYS A 195 17.00 -13.75 14.65
C LYS A 195 15.92 -14.78 14.93
N LEU A 196 14.69 -14.31 15.22
CA LEU A 196 13.57 -15.18 15.53
C LEU A 196 12.93 -15.78 14.28
N ARG A 197 13.22 -15.25 13.08
CA ARG A 197 12.64 -15.67 11.79
C ARG A 197 11.11 -15.57 11.77
N VAL A 198 10.56 -14.54 12.39
CA VAL A 198 9.13 -14.34 12.55
C VAL A 198 8.81 -12.85 12.59
N ALA A 199 7.62 -12.46 12.16
CA ALA A 199 7.16 -11.10 12.40
C ALA A 199 6.66 -10.95 13.84
N HIS A 200 7.14 -9.92 14.54
CA HIS A 200 6.61 -9.52 15.84
C HIS A 200 5.16 -9.07 15.72
N TRP A 201 4.83 -8.44 14.61
CA TRP A 201 3.45 -8.06 14.28
C TRP A 201 3.24 -7.92 12.77
N VAL A 202 2.00 -8.11 12.36
CA VAL A 202 1.46 -7.79 11.04
C VAL A 202 0.26 -6.89 11.23
N ALA A 203 0.27 -5.73 10.59
CA ALA A 203 -0.78 -4.72 10.66
C ALA A 203 -1.44 -4.53 9.29
N TYR A 204 -2.77 -4.52 9.23
CA TYR A 204 -3.47 -4.47 7.97
C TYR A 204 -4.84 -3.80 8.06
N PRO A 205 -5.26 -3.10 6.99
CA PRO A 205 -6.64 -2.64 6.85
C PRO A 205 -7.55 -3.82 6.50
N LEU A 206 -8.72 -3.88 7.10
CA LEU A 206 -9.77 -4.83 6.76
C LEU A 206 -11.06 -4.07 6.41
N HIS A 207 -11.54 -4.28 5.20
CA HIS A 207 -12.74 -3.63 4.66
C HIS A 207 -13.50 -4.63 3.77
N ALA A 208 -14.78 -4.40 3.56
CA ALA A 208 -15.61 -5.27 2.73
C ALA A 208 -15.06 -5.49 1.31
N SER A 209 -14.37 -4.50 0.73
CA SER A 209 -13.75 -4.61 -0.60
C SER A 209 -12.62 -5.63 -0.69
N TYR A 210 -12.00 -6.04 0.43
CA TYR A 210 -10.97 -7.08 0.46
C TYR A 210 -11.54 -8.50 0.51
N ILE A 211 -12.83 -8.61 0.86
CA ILE A 211 -13.51 -9.90 1.05
C ILE A 211 -14.37 -10.19 -0.18
N GLY A 212 -14.00 -11.20 -0.93
CA GLY A 212 -14.66 -11.69 -2.14
C GLY A 212 -14.86 -13.20 -2.11
N SER A 213 -14.76 -13.83 -3.27
CA SER A 213 -15.05 -15.25 -3.45
C SER A 213 -13.84 -16.08 -3.92
N LEU A 214 -12.62 -15.51 -3.95
CA LEU A 214 -11.43 -16.27 -4.32
C LEU A 214 -11.13 -17.34 -3.28
N ASP A 215 -10.79 -18.51 -3.79
CA ASP A 215 -10.27 -19.60 -2.97
C ASP A 215 -8.89 -19.27 -2.41
N ARG A 216 -8.50 -20.06 -1.42
CA ARG A 216 -7.18 -20.00 -0.81
C ARG A 216 -6.11 -20.36 -1.86
N SER A 217 -5.11 -19.49 -2.06
CA SER A 217 -4.15 -19.63 -3.16
C SER A 217 -3.09 -20.72 -2.94
N GLU A 218 -2.78 -21.07 -1.67
CA GLU A 218 -1.68 -21.97 -1.28
C GLU A 218 -0.31 -21.60 -1.90
N ALA A 219 -0.11 -20.33 -2.26
CA ALA A 219 1.05 -19.82 -3.00
C ALA A 219 2.26 -19.58 -2.07
N TRP A 220 2.69 -20.63 -1.36
CA TRP A 220 3.81 -20.59 -0.42
C TRP A 220 5.10 -20.10 -1.08
N ALA A 221 5.64 -18.97 -0.63
CA ALA A 221 6.80 -18.33 -1.20
C ALA A 221 7.66 -17.62 -0.15
N PRO A 222 8.94 -17.38 -0.42
CA PRO A 222 9.70 -16.40 0.34
C PRO A 222 9.12 -15.01 0.12
N ASP A 223 9.17 -14.18 1.15
CA ASP A 223 8.82 -12.77 1.06
C ASP A 223 9.91 -12.02 0.27
N PRO A 224 9.60 -11.37 -0.85
CA PRO A 224 10.61 -10.66 -1.64
C PRO A 224 11.19 -9.42 -0.94
N LYS A 225 10.56 -8.94 0.12
CA LYS A 225 11.00 -7.77 0.90
C LYS A 225 11.94 -8.12 2.06
N ILE A 226 12.05 -9.40 2.39
CA ILE A 226 12.92 -9.90 3.46
C ILE A 226 14.03 -10.76 2.82
N PRO A 227 15.33 -10.55 3.11
CA PRO A 227 16.37 -11.43 2.60
C PRO A 227 16.10 -12.88 2.97
N GLN A 228 16.11 -13.78 1.99
CA GLN A 228 15.65 -15.16 2.12
C GLN A 228 16.38 -15.93 3.24
N GLN A 229 17.65 -15.62 3.49
CA GLN A 229 18.45 -16.26 4.53
C GLN A 229 17.92 -16.06 5.96
N TYR A 230 17.10 -15.03 6.18
CA TYR A 230 16.49 -14.75 7.48
C TYR A 230 15.08 -15.35 7.62
N GLN A 231 14.49 -15.85 6.54
CA GLN A 231 13.14 -16.38 6.56
C GLN A 231 13.11 -17.86 6.92
N PRO A 232 12.02 -18.36 7.55
CA PRO A 232 11.80 -19.78 7.65
C PRO A 232 11.46 -20.34 6.26
N ALA A 233 12.07 -21.46 5.86
CA ALA A 233 11.93 -22.05 4.52
C ALA A 233 10.58 -22.77 4.33
N LEU A 234 9.48 -22.09 4.58
CA LEU A 234 8.11 -22.65 4.58
C LEU A 234 7.54 -22.88 3.19
N TRP A 235 8.18 -22.37 2.14
CA TRP A 235 7.89 -22.72 0.75
C TRP A 235 8.36 -24.13 0.36
N LEU A 236 9.28 -24.73 1.12
CA LEU A 236 9.71 -26.11 0.96
C LEU A 236 8.77 -27.12 1.66
N GLY A 237 7.85 -26.63 2.47
CA GLY A 237 6.89 -27.44 3.23
C GLY A 237 6.61 -26.84 4.60
N GLY A 238 5.76 -27.50 5.39
CA GLY A 238 5.46 -27.11 6.76
C GLY A 238 6.64 -27.34 7.72
N TYR A 239 6.44 -27.02 9.01
CA TYR A 239 7.41 -27.32 10.04
C TYR A 239 7.69 -28.82 10.15
N GLN A 240 8.86 -29.21 10.66
CA GLN A 240 9.25 -30.61 10.75
C GLN A 240 8.28 -31.41 11.66
N ASN A 241 7.79 -30.78 12.73
CA ASN A 241 6.76 -31.34 13.60
C ASN A 241 5.36 -30.93 13.13
N GLY A 242 5.04 -31.15 11.85
CA GLY A 242 3.78 -30.70 11.23
C GLY A 242 2.51 -31.24 11.89
N ASN A 243 2.59 -32.36 12.63
CA ASN A 243 1.48 -32.87 13.43
C ASN A 243 1.19 -32.01 14.68
N VAL A 244 2.16 -31.21 15.12
CA VAL A 244 2.06 -30.34 16.30
C VAL A 244 1.88 -28.88 15.88
N TYR A 245 2.67 -28.42 14.92
CA TYR A 245 2.72 -27.02 14.52
C TYR A 245 2.27 -26.82 13.08
N ASN A 246 1.30 -25.93 12.89
CA ASN A 246 0.87 -25.43 11.60
C ASN A 246 1.63 -24.17 11.22
N ARG A 247 1.65 -23.85 9.91
CA ARG A 247 2.02 -22.52 9.41
C ARG A 247 0.87 -21.56 9.72
N GLY A 248 0.89 -20.95 10.91
CA GLY A 248 -0.14 -20.03 11.36
C GLY A 248 0.00 -18.67 10.68
N HIS A 249 -1.07 -18.19 10.07
CA HIS A 249 -1.12 -16.87 9.45
C HIS A 249 -1.29 -15.78 10.51
N GLN A 250 -0.57 -14.66 10.34
CA GLN A 250 -0.86 -13.45 11.11
C GLN A 250 -1.93 -12.60 10.41
N ILE A 251 -1.82 -12.33 9.09
CA ILE A 251 -2.97 -11.90 8.28
C ILE A 251 -3.59 -13.11 7.59
N PRO A 252 -4.88 -13.42 7.83
CA PRO A 252 -5.53 -14.58 7.24
C PRO A 252 -5.74 -14.43 5.73
N SER A 253 -5.59 -15.52 4.97
CA SER A 253 -5.91 -15.50 3.54
C SER A 253 -7.39 -15.20 3.26
N LYS A 254 -8.29 -15.57 4.18
CA LYS A 254 -9.72 -15.25 4.08
C LYS A 254 -10.04 -13.76 4.16
N ASP A 255 -9.12 -12.93 4.63
CA ASP A 255 -9.26 -11.49 4.67
C ASP A 255 -8.84 -10.82 3.34
N ARG A 256 -8.39 -11.62 2.35
CA ARG A 256 -7.87 -11.18 1.05
C ARG A 256 -8.38 -12.05 -0.10
N THR A 257 -9.69 -12.08 -0.28
CA THR A 257 -10.35 -12.97 -1.25
C THR A 257 -10.95 -12.24 -2.46
N THR A 258 -10.59 -10.98 -2.67
CA THR A 258 -11.00 -10.20 -3.86
C THR A 258 -9.92 -10.16 -4.93
N VAL A 259 -8.65 -10.03 -4.53
CA VAL A 259 -7.51 -9.89 -5.45
C VAL A 259 -6.53 -11.03 -5.24
N GLU A 260 -6.25 -11.79 -6.31
CA GLU A 260 -5.36 -12.96 -6.25
C GLU A 260 -3.96 -12.61 -5.74
N GLU A 261 -3.39 -11.48 -6.19
CA GLU A 261 -2.08 -11.01 -5.75
C GLU A 261 -2.06 -10.76 -4.23
N MET A 262 -3.10 -10.12 -3.67
CA MET A 262 -3.21 -9.90 -2.23
C MET A 262 -3.33 -11.21 -1.46
N ASN A 263 -4.07 -12.19 -1.99
CA ASN A 263 -4.20 -13.50 -1.39
C ASN A 263 -2.86 -14.25 -1.39
N LYS A 264 -2.12 -14.23 -2.52
CA LYS A 264 -0.79 -14.84 -2.63
C LYS A 264 0.21 -14.28 -1.61
N GLN A 265 0.19 -12.96 -1.40
CA GLN A 265 1.08 -12.31 -0.43
C GLN A 265 0.83 -12.79 1.01
N THR A 266 -0.38 -13.24 1.36
CA THR A 266 -0.64 -13.80 2.69
C THR A 266 0.09 -15.13 2.94
N PHE A 267 0.61 -15.79 1.90
CA PHE A 267 1.38 -17.04 1.98
C PHE A 267 2.90 -16.83 2.02
N TYR A 268 3.36 -15.59 2.14
CA TYR A 268 4.77 -15.32 2.37
C TYR A 268 5.23 -15.86 3.72
N ALA A 269 6.43 -16.43 3.74
CA ALA A 269 7.01 -17.01 4.95
C ALA A 269 7.11 -16.03 6.12
N SER A 270 7.26 -14.73 5.83
CA SER A 270 7.29 -13.65 6.81
C SER A 270 5.97 -13.44 7.57
N ASN A 271 4.85 -13.88 6.99
CA ASN A 271 3.51 -13.83 7.60
C ASN A 271 3.19 -15.05 8.48
N MET A 272 4.12 -16.00 8.59
CA MET A 272 3.87 -17.27 9.24
C MET A 272 4.55 -17.38 10.60
N THR A 273 3.82 -18.00 11.55
CA THR A 273 4.35 -18.38 12.85
C THR A 273 4.10 -19.85 13.14
N PRO A 274 4.96 -20.55 13.91
CA PRO A 274 4.61 -21.84 14.42
C PRO A 274 3.43 -21.71 15.38
N GLN A 275 2.28 -22.25 15.01
CA GLN A 275 1.10 -22.33 15.87
C GLN A 275 0.72 -23.77 16.14
N ARG A 276 0.38 -24.09 17.40
CA ARG A 276 -0.16 -25.43 17.74
C ARG A 276 -1.40 -25.70 16.89
N GLY A 277 -1.44 -26.87 16.23
CA GLY A 277 -2.47 -27.22 15.25
C GLY A 277 -3.90 -27.06 15.78
N GLN A 278 -4.15 -27.54 16.99
CA GLN A 278 -5.48 -27.39 17.64
C GLN A 278 -5.84 -25.92 17.88
N PHE A 279 -4.90 -25.11 18.33
CA PHE A 279 -5.12 -23.68 18.53
C PHE A 279 -5.41 -22.98 17.19
N ASN A 280 -4.55 -23.20 16.18
CA ASN A 280 -4.69 -22.59 14.86
C ASN A 280 -6.03 -22.93 14.17
N GLN A 281 -6.43 -24.21 14.22
CA GLN A 281 -7.61 -24.71 13.51
C GLN A 281 -8.93 -24.42 14.22
N ASN A 282 -8.93 -24.20 15.53
CA ASN A 282 -10.14 -24.00 16.33
C ASN A 282 -10.24 -22.54 16.83
N MET A 283 -9.56 -22.23 17.93
CA MET A 283 -9.72 -20.93 18.60
C MET A 283 -9.27 -19.77 17.71
N TRP A 284 -8.10 -19.90 17.08
CA TRP A 284 -7.56 -18.85 16.21
C TRP A 284 -8.46 -18.63 14.99
N ALA A 285 -8.87 -19.70 14.31
CA ALA A 285 -9.81 -19.61 13.19
C ALA A 285 -11.16 -19.00 13.57
N ALA A 286 -11.66 -19.30 14.78
CA ALA A 286 -12.88 -18.69 15.32
C ALA A 286 -12.69 -17.19 15.61
N LEU A 287 -11.53 -16.79 16.16
CA LEU A 287 -11.17 -15.38 16.37
C LEU A 287 -11.09 -14.61 15.06
N GLU A 288 -10.42 -15.15 14.06
CA GLU A 288 -10.35 -14.56 12.69
C GLU A 288 -11.76 -14.36 12.11
N ALA A 289 -12.62 -15.37 12.22
CA ALA A 289 -14.00 -15.27 11.76
C ALA A 289 -14.79 -14.19 12.53
N LYS A 290 -14.54 -14.07 13.84
CA LYS A 290 -15.15 -13.03 14.67
C LYS A 290 -14.68 -11.64 14.25
N VAL A 291 -13.38 -11.42 14.02
CA VAL A 291 -12.83 -10.15 13.54
C VAL A 291 -13.48 -9.77 12.19
N ARG A 292 -13.56 -10.72 11.24
CA ARG A 292 -14.27 -10.48 9.97
C ARG A 292 -15.74 -10.10 10.13
N SER A 293 -16.41 -10.58 11.17
CA SER A 293 -17.81 -10.21 11.42
C SER A 293 -18.01 -8.75 11.84
N TYR A 294 -16.93 -8.04 12.19
CA TYR A 294 -16.95 -6.60 12.50
C TYR A 294 -16.69 -5.70 11.30
N VAL A 295 -16.50 -6.27 10.11
CA VAL A 295 -16.34 -5.47 8.89
C VAL A 295 -17.56 -4.58 8.70
N CYS A 296 -17.32 -3.30 8.48
CA CYS A 296 -18.32 -2.23 8.35
C CYS A 296 -18.02 -1.41 7.09
N PRO A 297 -18.81 -0.36 6.77
CA PRO A 297 -18.51 0.54 5.65
C PRO A 297 -17.16 1.26 5.75
N ASP A 298 -16.67 1.47 6.98
CA ASP A 298 -15.34 2.02 7.23
C ASP A 298 -14.28 0.92 7.29
N THR A 299 -13.00 1.34 7.33
CA THR A 299 -11.88 0.42 7.46
C THR A 299 -11.66 0.01 8.91
N LEU A 300 -11.70 -1.29 9.18
CA LEU A 300 -11.25 -1.86 10.44
C LEU A 300 -9.72 -2.02 10.38
N ASN A 301 -9.03 -1.43 11.34
CA ASN A 301 -7.58 -1.56 11.46
C ASN A 301 -7.25 -2.73 12.39
N VAL A 302 -6.49 -3.71 11.88
CA VAL A 302 -6.17 -4.95 12.60
C VAL A 302 -4.67 -5.06 12.79
N VAL A 303 -4.25 -5.43 14.00
CA VAL A 303 -2.87 -5.81 14.29
C VAL A 303 -2.88 -7.18 14.94
N THR A 304 -2.11 -8.08 14.35
CA THR A 304 -1.84 -9.41 14.90
C THR A 304 -0.37 -9.46 15.32
N GLY A 305 -0.07 -9.98 16.48
CA GLY A 305 1.30 -10.02 16.98
C GLY A 305 1.68 -11.30 17.68
N CYS A 306 3.01 -11.53 17.76
CA CYS A 306 3.62 -12.64 18.46
C CYS A 306 4.40 -12.10 19.66
N TYR A 307 4.20 -12.71 20.81
CA TYR A 307 4.93 -12.41 22.02
C TYR A 307 5.86 -13.56 22.41
N PHE A 308 7.09 -13.22 22.79
CA PHE A 308 8.13 -14.17 23.19
C PHE A 308 8.68 -13.76 24.56
N ALA A 309 8.03 -14.23 25.63
CA ALA A 309 8.54 -14.04 26.99
C ALA A 309 9.78 -14.90 27.25
N HIS A 310 9.82 -16.07 26.61
CA HIS A 310 10.91 -17.06 26.67
C HIS A 310 10.96 -17.82 25.34
N LEU A 311 12.08 -18.47 25.07
CA LEU A 311 12.39 -19.17 23.82
C LEU A 311 12.66 -20.67 24.05
N ASP A 312 12.04 -21.25 25.07
CA ASP A 312 12.20 -22.64 25.48
C ASP A 312 11.43 -23.63 24.59
N GLU A 313 10.46 -23.13 23.81
CA GLU A 313 9.74 -23.94 22.82
C GLU A 313 10.08 -23.50 21.40
N SER A 314 10.46 -24.47 20.55
CA SER A 314 10.78 -24.21 19.16
C SER A 314 10.50 -25.44 18.28
N THR A 315 10.37 -25.18 16.98
CA THR A 315 10.33 -26.20 15.94
C THR A 315 11.38 -25.88 14.88
N LYS A 316 11.47 -26.70 13.84
CA LYS A 316 12.36 -26.44 12.69
C LYS A 316 11.54 -26.40 11.40
N ASP A 317 11.98 -25.57 10.46
CA ASP A 317 11.51 -25.62 9.08
C ASP A 317 12.18 -26.79 8.29
N LYS A 318 11.82 -26.93 7.00
CA LYS A 318 12.36 -27.98 6.12
C LYS A 318 13.85 -27.81 5.80
N ALA A 319 14.40 -26.63 5.94
CA ALA A 319 15.84 -26.35 5.78
C ALA A 319 16.62 -26.55 7.09
N GLY A 320 15.94 -26.86 8.21
CA GLY A 320 16.56 -27.07 9.52
C GLY A 320 16.73 -25.81 10.35
N ASN A 321 16.25 -24.67 9.90
CA ASN A 321 16.29 -23.44 10.69
C ASN A 321 15.37 -23.56 11.90
N VAL A 322 15.88 -23.11 13.05
CA VAL A 322 15.11 -23.06 14.29
C VAL A 322 14.09 -21.92 14.20
N CYS A 323 12.83 -22.24 14.52
CA CYS A 323 11.70 -21.32 14.53
C CYS A 323 11.09 -21.38 15.94
N PRO A 324 11.25 -20.33 16.75
CA PRO A 324 10.67 -20.30 18.09
C PRO A 324 9.14 -20.24 18.02
N VAL A 325 8.51 -20.85 19.01
CA VAL A 325 7.05 -20.81 19.15
C VAL A 325 6.69 -19.62 20.05
N PRO A 326 5.72 -18.77 19.66
CA PRO A 326 5.27 -17.69 20.53
C PRO A 326 4.80 -18.22 21.88
N THR A 327 5.05 -17.45 22.94
CA THR A 327 4.63 -17.79 24.30
C THR A 327 3.09 -17.87 24.37
N ASN A 328 2.59 -18.94 24.96
CA ASN A 328 1.15 -19.16 25.15
C ASN A 328 0.65 -18.45 26.41
#